data_e9aa9432d11c7d0612e7d2925060bab3
#
_entry.id   e9aa9432d11c7d0612e7d2925060bab3
#
_cell.length_a   1.000
_cell.length_b   1.000
_cell.length_c   1.000
_cell.angle_alpha   90.00
_cell.angle_beta   90.00
_cell.angle_gamma   90.00
#
_symmetry.space_group_name_H-M   'P 1'
#
loop_
_entity.id
_entity.type
_entity.pdbx_description
1 polymer ?
#
loop_
_entity_poly.entity_id
_entity_poly.type
_entity_poly.pdbx_seq_one_letter_code
_entity_poly.pdbx_strand_id
1 'polypeptide(L)'
;MKTYSPKAKDIERKWWVIDATDKTLGRIATQVAHLLMGKHKPIYAPHIDTGDYVVVINAAKVKVTGKKAEQKIYYRHSGYPGGLKSQRFEELFGKDPVRVMELAVKGMLPHNSLGRAMFKKLKVYPGNEHPHQAQISFRHPERSEGLRMTENEESEMLPKER
;
A
#
# COMPACT_ATOMS: atom_id res chain seq x y z
N MET A 1 29.25 20.87 14.99
CA MET A 1 28.29 19.73 15.08
C MET A 1 28.12 19.13 13.69
N LYS A 2 28.19 17.79 13.55
CA LYS A 2 27.90 17.10 12.28
C LYS A 2 26.45 16.62 12.33
N THR A 3 25.65 17.00 11.34
CA THR A 3 24.28 16.49 11.19
C THR A 3 24.34 15.02 10.77
N TYR A 4 23.51 14.18 11.39
CA TYR A 4 23.39 12.77 11.01
C TYR A 4 22.82 12.65 9.59
N SER A 5 23.49 11.89 8.74
CA SER A 5 23.02 11.55 7.40
C SER A 5 23.01 10.03 7.26
N PRO A 6 21.84 9.39 7.02
CA PRO A 6 21.76 7.96 6.92
C PRO A 6 22.54 7.44 5.72
N LYS A 7 23.24 6.32 5.89
CA LYS A 7 23.93 5.59 4.82
C LYS A 7 23.12 4.36 4.43
N ALA A 8 23.35 3.84 3.25
CA ALA A 8 22.65 2.64 2.77
C ALA A 8 22.84 1.42 3.69
N LYS A 9 23.95 1.36 4.42
CA LYS A 9 24.26 0.28 5.38
C LYS A 9 23.41 0.36 6.66
N ASP A 10 22.94 1.55 7.02
CA ASP A 10 22.20 1.82 8.26
C ASP A 10 20.69 1.54 8.09
N ILE A 11 20.26 1.18 6.87
CA ILE A 11 18.85 1.04 6.52
C ILE A 11 18.42 -0.42 6.63
N GLU A 12 17.67 -0.72 7.68
CA GLU A 12 16.94 -1.98 7.79
C GLU A 12 15.60 -1.87 7.06
N ARG A 13 15.33 -2.82 6.14
CA ARG A 13 14.07 -2.88 5.39
C ARG A 13 13.17 -3.97 5.93
N LYS A 14 11.92 -3.58 6.15
CA LYS A 14 10.89 -4.46 6.69
C LYS A 14 9.88 -4.84 5.61
N TRP A 15 9.22 -6.00 5.79
CA TRP A 15 8.09 -6.42 4.97
C TRP A 15 6.79 -6.17 5.74
N TRP A 16 5.83 -5.56 5.06
CA TRP A 16 4.52 -5.25 5.60
C TRP A 16 3.45 -5.89 4.74
N VAL A 17 2.46 -6.52 5.35
CA VAL A 17 1.25 -7.00 4.67
C VAL A 17 0.10 -6.09 5.05
N ILE A 18 -0.62 -5.62 4.05
CA ILE A 18 -1.78 -4.75 4.22
C ILE A 18 -2.97 -5.42 3.53
N ASP A 19 -4.00 -5.73 4.29
CA ASP A 19 -5.27 -6.19 3.74
C ASP A 19 -6.10 -5.00 3.26
N ALA A 20 -6.54 -5.07 2.01
CA ALA A 20 -7.30 -4.03 1.35
C ALA A 20 -8.82 -4.27 1.40
N THR A 21 -9.28 -5.36 2.04
CA THR A 21 -10.69 -5.72 2.13
C THR A 21 -11.50 -4.57 2.74
N ASP A 22 -12.55 -4.16 2.04
CA ASP A 22 -13.52 -3.13 2.45
C ASP A 22 -12.95 -1.73 2.76
N LYS A 23 -11.66 -1.54 2.59
CA LYS A 23 -11.01 -0.25 2.82
C LYS A 23 -11.09 0.67 1.60
N THR A 24 -11.05 1.97 1.84
CA THR A 24 -11.06 2.95 0.75
C THR A 24 -9.70 3.01 0.05
N LEU A 25 -9.71 2.96 -1.29
CA LEU A 25 -8.52 2.99 -2.14
C LEU A 25 -7.51 4.08 -1.75
N GLY A 26 -7.99 5.32 -1.56
CA GLY A 26 -7.11 6.45 -1.26
C GLY A 26 -6.42 6.33 0.08
N ARG A 27 -7.12 5.86 1.12
CA ARG A 27 -6.56 5.70 2.47
C ARG A 27 -5.49 4.60 2.50
N ILE A 28 -5.75 3.46 1.84
CA ILE A 28 -4.73 2.41 1.71
C ILE A 28 -3.52 2.93 0.94
N ALA A 29 -3.76 3.57 -0.20
CA ALA A 29 -2.67 4.10 -1.04
C ALA A 29 -1.79 5.09 -0.26
N THR A 30 -2.36 5.93 0.61
CA THR A 30 -1.61 6.83 1.48
C THR A 30 -0.77 6.08 2.50
N GLN A 31 -1.32 5.06 3.17
CA GLN A 31 -0.58 4.22 4.13
C GLN A 31 0.58 3.49 3.44
N VAL A 32 0.31 2.87 2.31
CA VAL A 32 1.32 2.18 1.49
C VAL A 32 2.43 3.13 1.05
N ALA A 33 2.08 4.31 0.53
CA ALA A 33 3.06 5.31 0.10
C ALA A 33 3.93 5.80 1.27
N HIS A 34 3.35 5.97 2.46
CA HIS A 34 4.08 6.37 3.67
C HIS A 34 5.13 5.32 4.08
N LEU A 35 4.78 4.02 4.01
CA LEU A 35 5.70 2.92 4.29
C LEU A 35 6.79 2.78 3.21
N LEU A 36 6.43 2.90 1.93
CA LEU A 36 7.37 2.81 0.80
C LEU A 36 8.38 3.94 0.79
N MET A 37 7.99 5.15 1.22
CA MET A 37 8.90 6.28 1.38
C MET A 37 9.77 6.18 2.65
N GLY A 38 9.32 5.40 3.64
CA GLY A 38 10.01 5.28 4.93
C GLY A 38 9.75 6.43 5.91
N LYS A 39 8.69 7.22 5.70
CA LYS A 39 8.35 8.36 6.58
C LYS A 39 7.98 7.99 8.01
N HIS A 40 7.69 6.71 8.27
CA HIS A 40 7.45 6.17 9.61
C HIS A 40 8.73 5.95 10.41
N LYS A 41 9.91 6.04 9.78
CA LYS A 41 11.21 5.82 10.42
C LYS A 41 11.85 7.15 10.85
N PRO A 42 12.49 7.23 12.02
CA PRO A 42 13.19 8.44 12.46
C PRO A 42 14.39 8.80 11.57
N ILE A 43 14.96 7.78 10.88
CA ILE A 43 16.09 7.95 9.95
C ILE A 43 15.67 8.42 8.55
N TYR A 44 14.40 8.81 8.36
CA TYR A 44 13.93 9.26 7.04
C TYR A 44 14.75 10.42 6.51
N ALA A 45 15.19 10.30 5.25
CA ALA A 45 15.87 11.37 4.52
C ALA A 45 15.40 11.42 3.06
N PRO A 46 15.17 12.63 2.47
CA PRO A 46 14.61 12.75 1.12
C PRO A 46 15.54 12.27 0.00
N HIS A 47 16.85 12.24 0.25
CA HIS A 47 17.87 11.89 -0.74
C HIS A 47 18.18 10.40 -0.85
N ILE A 48 17.68 9.60 0.10
CA ILE A 48 17.92 8.15 0.15
C ILE A 48 16.63 7.37 0.34
N ASP A 49 16.58 6.16 -0.20
CA ASP A 49 15.43 5.26 -0.04
C ASP A 49 15.51 4.49 1.28
N THR A 50 14.84 4.99 2.32
CA THR A 50 14.72 4.36 3.65
C THR A 50 13.51 3.45 3.80
N GLY A 51 12.66 3.36 2.77
CA GLY A 51 11.36 2.69 2.83
C GLY A 51 11.43 1.16 2.86
N ASP A 52 10.31 0.58 3.25
CA ASP A 52 10.10 -0.85 3.44
C ASP A 52 9.45 -1.52 2.23
N TYR A 53 9.41 -2.86 2.23
CA TYR A 53 8.62 -3.64 1.27
C TYR A 53 7.17 -3.73 1.74
N VAL A 54 6.23 -3.57 0.81
CA VAL A 54 4.81 -3.64 1.11
C VAL A 54 4.12 -4.62 0.17
N VAL A 55 3.39 -5.56 0.77
CA VAL A 55 2.51 -6.50 0.09
C VAL A 55 1.08 -6.09 0.38
N VAL A 56 0.31 -5.81 -0.65
CA VAL A 56 -1.13 -5.52 -0.55
C VAL A 56 -1.89 -6.73 -1.04
N ILE A 57 -2.77 -7.26 -0.22
CA ILE A 57 -3.64 -8.40 -0.53
C ILE A 57 -5.09 -7.94 -0.70
N ASN A 58 -5.92 -8.77 -1.34
CA ASN A 58 -7.34 -8.51 -1.59
C ASN A 58 -7.62 -7.20 -2.36
N ALA A 59 -6.77 -6.83 -3.31
CA ALA A 59 -6.94 -5.61 -4.09
C ALA A 59 -8.27 -5.56 -4.87
N ALA A 60 -8.87 -6.71 -5.19
CA ALA A 60 -10.17 -6.80 -5.84
C ALA A 60 -11.35 -6.39 -4.93
N LYS A 61 -11.15 -6.33 -3.61
CA LYS A 61 -12.20 -5.98 -2.63
C LYS A 61 -12.14 -4.53 -2.15
N VAL A 62 -11.33 -3.71 -2.80
CA VAL A 62 -11.16 -2.28 -2.46
C VAL A 62 -12.39 -1.49 -2.83
N LYS A 63 -12.76 -0.55 -1.96
CA LYS A 63 -13.90 0.36 -2.17
C LYS A 63 -13.46 1.76 -2.57
N VAL A 64 -14.29 2.45 -3.32
CA VAL A 64 -14.19 3.89 -3.60
C VAL A 64 -15.43 4.59 -3.09
N THR A 65 -15.30 5.84 -2.66
CA THR A 65 -16.40 6.61 -2.08
C THR A 65 -17.08 7.52 -3.09
N GLY A 66 -18.39 7.75 -2.91
CA GLY A 66 -19.20 8.61 -3.76
C GLY A 66 -19.31 8.10 -5.19
N LYS A 67 -19.52 8.98 -6.15
CA LYS A 67 -19.70 8.66 -7.58
C LYS A 67 -18.39 8.40 -8.34
N LYS A 68 -17.28 8.17 -7.64
CA LYS A 68 -15.95 7.98 -8.26
C LYS A 68 -15.84 6.72 -9.12
N ALA A 69 -16.65 5.70 -8.84
CA ALA A 69 -16.68 4.46 -9.63
C ALA A 69 -17.04 4.77 -11.09
N GLU A 70 -18.02 5.63 -11.31
CA GLU A 70 -18.52 6.01 -12.64
C GLU A 70 -17.76 7.19 -13.25
N GLN A 71 -17.45 8.21 -12.44
CA GLN A 71 -16.93 9.49 -12.93
C GLN A 71 -15.41 9.52 -13.09
N LYS A 72 -14.66 8.68 -12.37
CA LYS A 72 -13.20 8.71 -12.45
C LYS A 72 -12.72 8.11 -13.75
N ILE A 73 -11.96 8.91 -14.53
CA ILE A 73 -11.39 8.50 -15.81
C ILE A 73 -9.87 8.49 -15.70
N TYR A 74 -9.26 7.43 -16.21
CA TYR A 74 -7.81 7.32 -16.39
C TYR A 74 -7.47 7.67 -17.84
N TYR A 75 -6.56 8.61 -18.01
CA TYR A 75 -6.08 9.03 -19.32
C TYR A 75 -4.69 8.48 -19.59
N ARG A 76 -4.47 8.04 -20.83
CA ARG A 76 -3.16 7.63 -21.33
C ARG A 76 -2.97 8.19 -22.73
N HIS A 77 -1.82 8.77 -23.01
CA HIS A 77 -1.47 9.31 -24.31
C HIS A 77 -0.34 8.48 -24.93
N SER A 78 -0.44 8.17 -26.23
CA SER A 78 0.56 7.38 -26.95
C SER A 78 1.74 8.21 -27.48
N GLY A 79 1.65 9.55 -27.43
CA GLY A 79 2.64 10.46 -28.00
C GLY A 79 2.33 10.93 -29.44
N TYR A 80 1.37 10.30 -30.14
CA TYR A 80 0.95 10.67 -31.49
C TYR A 80 -0.28 11.55 -31.51
N PRO A 81 -0.47 12.40 -32.56
CA PRO A 81 -1.71 13.16 -32.74
C PRO A 81 -2.94 12.25 -32.63
N GLY A 82 -3.96 12.66 -31.87
CA GLY A 82 -5.16 11.84 -31.63
C GLY A 82 -4.95 10.62 -30.71
N GLY A 83 -3.77 10.45 -30.14
CA GLY A 83 -3.41 9.27 -29.33
C GLY A 83 -3.89 9.28 -27.87
N LEU A 84 -4.85 10.14 -27.50
CA LEU A 84 -5.46 10.15 -26.16
C LEU A 84 -6.41 8.96 -26.02
N LYS A 85 -6.14 8.09 -25.03
CA LYS A 85 -7.02 7.00 -24.64
C LYS A 85 -7.57 7.28 -23.25
N SER A 86 -8.88 7.12 -23.08
CA SER A 86 -9.58 7.26 -21.80
C SER A 86 -10.18 5.92 -21.40
N GLN A 87 -10.18 5.61 -20.12
CA GLN A 87 -10.79 4.42 -19.56
C GLN A 87 -11.45 4.77 -18.23
N ARG A 88 -12.69 4.35 -18.02
CA ARG A 88 -13.41 4.56 -16.76
C ARG A 88 -12.80 3.69 -15.64
N PHE A 89 -12.93 4.17 -14.41
CA PHE A 89 -12.45 3.43 -13.23
C PHE A 89 -13.07 2.03 -13.17
N GLU A 90 -14.37 1.92 -13.33
CA GLU A 90 -15.12 0.67 -13.25
C GLU A 90 -14.61 -0.37 -14.26
N GLU A 91 -14.39 0.04 -15.51
CA GLU A 91 -13.85 -0.82 -16.57
C GLU A 91 -12.43 -1.31 -16.25
N LEU A 92 -11.58 -0.40 -15.75
CA LEU A 92 -10.20 -0.75 -15.37
C LEU A 92 -10.18 -1.66 -14.15
N PHE A 93 -11.02 -1.37 -13.16
CA PHE A 93 -11.09 -2.16 -11.92
C PHE A 93 -11.62 -3.57 -12.18
N GLY A 94 -12.60 -3.74 -13.06
CA GLY A 94 -13.12 -5.05 -13.45
C GLY A 94 -12.12 -5.90 -14.25
N LYS A 95 -11.20 -5.25 -15.01
CA LYS A 95 -10.16 -5.94 -15.78
C LYS A 95 -8.90 -6.22 -14.94
N ASP A 96 -8.44 -5.22 -14.21
CA ASP A 96 -7.15 -5.27 -13.49
C ASP A 96 -7.20 -4.41 -12.22
N PRO A 97 -7.71 -4.96 -11.11
CA PRO A 97 -7.76 -4.25 -9.83
C PRO A 97 -6.37 -3.94 -9.26
N VAL A 98 -5.37 -4.78 -9.59
CA VAL A 98 -3.97 -4.59 -9.18
C VAL A 98 -3.45 -3.26 -9.72
N ARG A 99 -3.67 -3.03 -11.01
CA ARG A 99 -3.23 -1.81 -11.70
C ARG A 99 -3.86 -0.54 -11.13
N VAL A 100 -5.12 -0.60 -10.72
CA VAL A 100 -5.80 0.53 -10.08
C VAL A 100 -5.11 0.92 -8.78
N MET A 101 -4.75 -0.08 -7.94
CA MET A 101 -4.01 0.15 -6.71
C MET A 101 -2.60 0.70 -6.99
N GLU A 102 -1.89 0.11 -7.94
CA GLU A 102 -0.56 0.56 -8.36
C GLU A 102 -0.56 2.01 -8.85
N LEU A 103 -1.53 2.40 -9.69
CA LEU A 103 -1.66 3.77 -10.17
C LEU A 103 -1.94 4.75 -9.04
N ALA A 104 -2.76 4.36 -8.06
CA ALA A 104 -3.07 5.19 -6.90
C ALA A 104 -1.81 5.43 -6.05
N VAL A 105 -1.04 4.38 -5.76
CA VAL A 105 0.21 4.48 -4.99
C VAL A 105 1.28 5.24 -5.77
N LYS A 106 1.45 4.93 -7.06
CA LYS A 106 2.43 5.59 -7.94
C LYS A 106 2.23 7.11 -7.99
N GLY A 107 0.96 7.57 -8.03
CA GLY A 107 0.63 9.00 -8.00
C GLY A 107 0.97 9.69 -6.67
N MET A 108 1.15 8.94 -5.57
CA MET A 108 1.51 9.46 -4.25
C MET A 108 3.02 9.39 -3.96
N LEU A 109 3.80 8.70 -4.80
CA LEU A 109 5.25 8.64 -4.68
C LEU A 109 5.92 9.77 -5.48
N PRO A 110 7.15 10.16 -5.14
CA PRO A 110 7.91 11.14 -5.91
C PRO A 110 8.08 10.74 -7.38
N HIS A 111 7.94 11.70 -8.31
CA HIS A 111 8.06 11.45 -9.75
C HIS A 111 9.50 11.52 -10.26
N ASN A 112 10.44 10.88 -9.54
CA ASN A 112 11.86 10.85 -9.86
C ASN A 112 12.42 9.41 -9.91
N SER A 113 13.73 9.26 -10.09
CA SER A 113 14.41 7.95 -10.09
C SER A 113 14.26 7.21 -8.76
N LEU A 114 14.30 7.96 -7.64
CA LEU A 114 14.11 7.42 -6.29
C LEU A 114 12.70 6.86 -6.10
N GLY A 115 11.67 7.59 -6.52
CA GLY A 115 10.29 7.13 -6.45
C GLY A 115 10.03 5.88 -7.31
N ARG A 116 10.72 5.73 -8.47
CA ARG A 116 10.68 4.49 -9.25
C ARG A 116 11.32 3.32 -8.51
N ALA A 117 12.40 3.54 -7.76
CA ALA A 117 13.02 2.53 -6.91
C ALA A 117 12.11 2.13 -5.74
N MET A 118 11.45 3.10 -5.08
CA MET A 118 10.46 2.85 -4.04
C MET A 118 9.28 2.03 -4.55
N PHE A 119 8.77 2.34 -5.74
CA PHE A 119 7.65 1.63 -6.36
C PHE A 119 7.94 0.14 -6.64
N LYS A 120 9.18 -0.23 -6.95
CA LYS A 120 9.58 -1.65 -7.15
C LYS A 120 9.39 -2.52 -5.89
N LYS A 121 9.34 -1.91 -4.70
CA LYS A 121 9.13 -2.58 -3.43
C LYS A 121 7.65 -2.85 -3.11
N LEU A 122 6.74 -2.34 -3.93
CA LEU A 122 5.31 -2.63 -3.85
C LEU A 122 5.00 -3.94 -4.58
N LYS A 123 4.24 -4.81 -3.90
CA LYS A 123 3.66 -6.02 -4.47
C LYS A 123 2.16 -6.00 -4.18
N VAL A 124 1.34 -6.15 -5.22
CA VAL A 124 -0.13 -6.09 -5.10
C VAL A 124 -0.71 -7.39 -5.64
N TYR A 125 -1.64 -7.97 -4.89
CA TYR A 125 -2.32 -9.21 -5.24
C TYR A 125 -3.84 -9.02 -5.20
N PRO A 126 -4.58 -9.57 -6.18
CA PRO A 126 -6.04 -9.42 -6.23
C PRO A 126 -6.74 -10.22 -5.14
N GLY A 127 -6.17 -11.37 -4.76
CA GLY A 127 -6.67 -12.28 -3.72
C GLY A 127 -5.87 -12.20 -2.43
N ASN A 128 -6.12 -13.20 -1.56
CA ASN A 128 -5.45 -13.34 -0.26
C ASN A 128 -4.07 -14.03 -0.37
N GLU A 129 -3.86 -14.82 -1.42
CA GLU A 129 -2.64 -15.59 -1.60
C GLU A 129 -1.52 -14.74 -2.19
N HIS A 130 -0.31 -14.90 -1.65
CA HIS A 130 0.89 -14.23 -2.13
C HIS A 130 2.14 -15.10 -1.90
N PRO A 131 3.16 -15.06 -2.77
CA PRO A 131 4.36 -15.91 -2.68
C PRO A 131 5.40 -15.44 -1.64
N HIS A 132 5.12 -14.36 -0.88
CA HIS A 132 6.07 -13.71 0.03
C HIS A 132 5.91 -14.15 1.50
N GLN A 133 5.33 -15.31 1.77
CA GLN A 133 5.12 -15.79 3.15
C GLN A 133 6.44 -15.99 3.90
N ALA A 134 7.45 -16.53 3.22
CA ALA A 134 8.76 -16.76 3.82
C ALA A 134 9.41 -15.46 4.34
N GLN A 135 9.31 -14.35 3.59
CA GLN A 135 9.88 -13.06 3.99
C GLN A 135 9.14 -12.42 5.16
N ILE A 136 7.88 -12.78 5.36
CA ILE A 136 7.01 -12.23 6.42
C ILE A 136 7.14 -13.04 7.70
N SER A 137 7.20 -14.38 7.60
CA SER A 137 7.27 -15.30 8.75
C SER A 137 8.60 -15.23 9.50
N PHE A 138 9.70 -14.84 8.86
CA PHE A 138 10.99 -14.61 9.53
C PHE A 138 10.98 -13.42 10.49
N ARG A 139 9.84 -12.77 10.67
CA ARG A 139 9.75 -11.55 11.44
C ARG A 139 8.78 -11.65 12.60
N HIS A 140 9.33 -11.92 13.79
CA HIS A 140 8.73 -11.90 15.13
C HIS A 140 7.28 -12.42 15.22
N PRO A 141 7.09 -13.61 15.79
CA PRO A 141 5.76 -14.16 16.08
C PRO A 141 4.94 -13.27 17.04
N GLU A 142 5.60 -12.49 17.90
CA GLU A 142 4.94 -11.69 18.94
C GLU A 142 4.19 -10.45 18.45
N ARG A 143 4.40 -9.99 17.19
CA ARG A 143 3.74 -8.76 16.68
C ARG A 143 2.52 -9.00 15.79
N SER A 144 2.27 -10.24 15.39
CA SER A 144 1.07 -10.62 14.65
C SER A 144 -0.15 -10.82 15.57
N GLU A 145 0.07 -11.10 16.84
CA GLU A 145 -1.02 -11.28 17.81
C GLU A 145 -1.64 -9.94 18.28
N GLY A 146 -0.87 -8.86 18.33
CA GLY A 146 -1.36 -7.54 18.74
C GLY A 146 -2.33 -6.86 17.79
N LEU A 147 -2.51 -7.35 16.56
CA LEU A 147 -3.46 -6.80 15.58
C LEU A 147 -4.75 -7.64 15.43
N ARG A 148 -4.84 -8.77 16.15
CA ARG A 148 -6.06 -9.60 16.20
C ARG A 148 -6.89 -9.43 17.49
N MET A 149 -6.44 -8.60 18.44
CA MET A 149 -7.05 -8.52 19.77
C MET A 149 -8.11 -7.41 19.92
N THR A 150 -8.87 -7.06 18.89
CA THR A 150 -9.95 -6.08 19.06
C THR A 150 -11.36 -6.59 18.78
N GLU A 151 -11.55 -7.88 18.49
CA GLU A 151 -12.91 -8.41 18.23
C GLU A 151 -13.41 -9.46 19.25
N ASN A 152 -12.56 -10.00 20.13
CA ASN A 152 -12.97 -11.04 21.07
C ASN A 152 -13.06 -10.60 22.54
N GLU A 153 -12.60 -9.41 22.92
CA GLU A 153 -12.67 -8.96 24.32
C GLU A 153 -13.96 -8.20 24.66
N GLU A 154 -14.78 -7.79 23.67
CA GLU A 154 -16.08 -7.15 23.93
C GLU A 154 -17.20 -8.15 24.24
N SER A 155 -17.03 -9.44 24.02
CA SER A 155 -18.06 -10.44 24.28
C SER A 155 -18.03 -11.04 25.70
N GLU A 156 -16.98 -10.82 26.48
CA GLU A 156 -16.87 -11.36 27.85
C GLU A 156 -17.19 -10.37 28.98
N MET A 157 -17.45 -9.09 28.68
CA MET A 157 -17.78 -8.08 29.68
C MET A 157 -19.27 -7.76 29.86
N LEU A 158 -20.17 -8.63 29.46
CA LEU A 158 -21.57 -8.48 29.83
C LEU A 158 -21.84 -9.19 31.17
N PRO A 159 -22.23 -8.47 32.24
CA PRO A 159 -22.57 -9.10 33.50
C PRO A 159 -23.85 -9.94 33.31
N LYS A 160 -23.77 -11.23 33.71
CA LYS A 160 -24.95 -12.08 33.88
C LYS A 160 -25.78 -11.52 35.00
N GLU A 161 -26.82 -10.81 34.69
CA GLU A 161 -27.88 -10.48 35.66
C GLU A 161 -28.68 -11.75 35.99
N ARG A 162 -28.84 -11.93 37.30
CA ARG A 162 -29.69 -12.97 37.90
C ARG A 162 -31.15 -12.51 37.92
#